data_7747d66592389797b6e5baf9d48ffde8
#
_entry.id   7747d66592389797b6e5baf9d48ffde8
#
_cell.length_a   1.000
_cell.length_b   1.000
_cell.length_c   1.000
_cell.angle_alpha   90.00
_cell.angle_beta   90.00
_cell.angle_gamma   90.00
#
_symmetry.space_group_name_H-M   'P 1'
#
loop_
_entity.id
_entity.type
_entity.pdbx_description
1 polymer ?
#
loop_
_entity_poly.entity_id
_entity_poly.type
_entity_poly.pdbx_seq_one_letter_code
_entity_poly.pdbx_strand_id
1 'polypeptide(L)'
;RLAARPLLYGLLVIGAVLGGLWLAVRRLGWPRIRATVLALWVLMWTAMGAWLVASEMNRNGRQPLPEQSARVLLAREMQPTKRRPGGTEVYFERQGDATPQRLFVEDAPVTAFAPGSIARLHAHAGRWWGQWGRLESRLELPRPPVSAPAGRAPGG
;
A
#
# COMPACT_ATOMS: atom_id res chain seq x y z
N ARG A 1 -8.65 7.05 21.90
CA ARG A 1 -9.69 6.04 22.30
C ARG A 1 -10.18 5.15 21.17
N LEU A 2 -9.94 5.46 19.88
CA LEU A 2 -10.40 4.68 18.71
C LEU A 2 -9.48 3.48 18.35
N ALA A 3 -8.22 3.49 18.74
CA ALA A 3 -7.26 2.43 18.41
C ALA A 3 -7.40 1.15 19.28
N ALA A 4 -8.11 1.21 20.40
CA ALA A 4 -8.27 0.06 21.30
C ALA A 4 -9.31 -0.96 20.83
N ARG A 5 -10.28 -0.54 20.00
CA ARG A 5 -11.36 -1.42 19.53
C ARG A 5 -10.87 -2.60 18.68
N PRO A 6 -10.01 -2.43 17.65
CA PRO A 6 -9.55 -3.57 16.85
C PRO A 6 -8.71 -4.56 17.67
N LEU A 7 -7.94 -4.09 18.65
CA LEU A 7 -7.18 -4.94 19.55
C LEU A 7 -8.10 -5.78 20.46
N LEU A 8 -9.16 -5.19 20.99
CA LEU A 8 -10.14 -5.89 21.81
C LEU A 8 -10.86 -6.98 21.00
N TYR A 9 -11.29 -6.69 19.76
CA TYR A 9 -11.88 -7.70 18.89
C TYR A 9 -10.90 -8.83 18.57
N GLY A 10 -9.64 -8.51 18.30
CA GLY A 10 -8.60 -9.51 18.08
C GLY A 10 -8.40 -10.43 19.28
N LEU A 11 -8.32 -9.86 20.49
CA LEU A 11 -8.20 -10.63 21.73
C LEU A 11 -9.43 -11.51 22.01
N LEU A 12 -10.64 -11.00 21.77
CA LEU A 12 -11.87 -11.76 21.91
C LEU A 12 -11.92 -12.95 20.95
N VAL A 13 -11.55 -12.75 19.69
CA VAL A 13 -11.50 -13.83 18.69
C VAL A 13 -10.47 -14.89 19.09
N ILE A 14 -9.27 -14.48 19.49
CA ILE A 14 -8.22 -15.41 19.96
C ILE A 14 -8.70 -16.17 21.19
N GLY A 15 -9.29 -15.50 22.16
CA GLY A 15 -9.85 -16.12 23.37
C GLY A 15 -10.95 -17.12 23.06
N ALA A 16 -11.85 -16.80 22.13
CA ALA A 16 -12.92 -17.70 21.70
C ALA A 16 -12.36 -18.94 20.99
N VAL A 17 -11.36 -18.78 20.12
CA VAL A 17 -10.71 -19.91 19.41
C VAL A 17 -9.97 -20.81 20.39
N LEU A 18 -9.18 -20.25 21.30
CA LEU A 18 -8.44 -21.03 22.29
C LEU A 18 -9.38 -21.73 23.28
N GLY A 19 -10.42 -21.03 23.71
CA GLY A 19 -11.43 -21.61 24.61
C GLY A 19 -12.22 -22.74 23.93
N GLY A 20 -12.62 -22.55 22.67
CA GLY A 20 -13.28 -23.58 21.87
C GLY A 20 -12.39 -24.81 21.64
N LEU A 21 -11.11 -24.60 21.31
CA LEU A 21 -10.14 -25.66 21.15
C LEU A 21 -9.93 -26.44 22.47
N TRP A 22 -9.78 -25.72 23.58
CA TRP A 22 -9.63 -26.34 24.91
C TRP A 22 -10.85 -27.20 25.27
N LEU A 23 -12.04 -26.68 25.05
CA LEU A 23 -13.30 -27.41 25.30
C LEU A 23 -13.40 -28.65 24.40
N ALA A 24 -13.05 -28.51 23.13
CA ALA A 24 -13.05 -29.62 22.18
C ALA A 24 -12.05 -30.72 22.60
N VAL A 25 -10.82 -30.33 22.99
CA VAL A 25 -9.81 -31.28 23.51
C VAL A 25 -10.32 -31.99 24.75
N ARG A 26 -10.97 -31.27 25.67
CA ARG A 26 -11.50 -31.85 26.91
C ARG A 26 -12.64 -32.84 26.67
N ARG A 27 -13.52 -32.57 25.65
CA ARG A 27 -14.67 -33.44 25.36
C ARG A 27 -14.35 -34.59 24.43
N LEU A 28 -13.54 -34.41 23.41
CA LEU A 28 -13.27 -35.37 22.34
C LEU A 28 -11.94 -36.10 22.49
N GLY A 29 -11.05 -35.56 23.31
CA GLY A 29 -9.68 -36.06 23.50
C GLY A 29 -8.73 -35.61 22.39
N TRP A 30 -7.47 -35.38 22.77
CA TRP A 30 -6.41 -34.93 21.86
C TRP A 30 -6.20 -35.84 20.63
N PRO A 31 -6.21 -37.19 20.75
CA PRO A 31 -5.99 -38.06 19.59
C PRO A 31 -6.98 -37.87 18.44
N ARG A 32 -8.22 -37.50 18.75
CA ARG A 32 -9.26 -37.28 17.74
C ARG A 32 -9.16 -35.89 17.06
N ILE A 33 -8.68 -34.91 17.81
CA ILE A 33 -8.64 -33.51 17.34
C ILE A 33 -7.34 -33.18 16.62
N ARG A 34 -6.21 -33.84 16.98
CA ARG A 34 -4.89 -33.54 16.42
C ARG A 34 -4.84 -33.55 14.89
N ALA A 35 -5.53 -34.50 14.26
CA ALA A 35 -5.55 -34.60 12.79
C ALA A 35 -6.27 -33.41 12.17
N THR A 36 -7.41 -32.99 12.74
CA THR A 36 -8.17 -31.83 12.28
C THR A 36 -7.38 -30.53 12.50
N VAL A 37 -6.77 -30.37 13.66
CA VAL A 37 -5.92 -29.19 13.96
C VAL A 37 -4.75 -29.12 12.99
N LEU A 38 -4.07 -30.23 12.73
CA LEU A 38 -2.97 -30.29 11.79
C LEU A 38 -3.43 -29.98 10.36
N ALA A 39 -4.55 -30.54 9.92
CA ALA A 39 -5.11 -30.28 8.62
C ALA A 39 -5.46 -28.79 8.43
N LEU A 40 -6.11 -28.17 9.42
CA LEU A 40 -6.41 -26.73 9.41
C LEU A 40 -5.14 -25.88 9.38
N TRP A 41 -4.12 -26.27 10.14
CA TRP A 41 -2.84 -25.57 10.16
C TRP A 41 -2.16 -25.62 8.79
N VAL A 42 -2.06 -26.82 8.17
CA VAL A 42 -1.53 -26.98 6.82
C VAL A 42 -2.32 -26.19 5.81
N LEU A 43 -3.66 -26.24 5.86
CA LEU A 43 -4.54 -25.49 4.97
C LEU A 43 -4.31 -23.97 5.09
N MET A 44 -4.19 -23.46 6.30
CA MET A 44 -3.92 -22.04 6.56
C MET A 44 -2.59 -21.59 5.91
N TRP A 45 -1.52 -22.35 6.09
CA TRP A 45 -0.21 -22.02 5.50
C TRP A 45 -0.21 -22.14 3.98
N THR A 46 -0.91 -23.14 3.44
CA THR A 46 -1.06 -23.31 1.99
C THR A 46 -1.84 -22.14 1.40
N ALA A 47 -2.94 -21.72 2.03
CA ALA A 47 -3.73 -20.57 1.59
C ALA A 47 -2.92 -19.27 1.66
N MET A 48 -2.13 -19.07 2.72
CA MET A 48 -1.25 -17.91 2.84
C MET A 48 -0.17 -17.91 1.76
N GLY A 49 0.47 -19.06 1.50
CA GLY A 49 1.46 -19.20 0.43
C GLY A 49 0.86 -18.91 -0.96
N ALA A 50 -0.32 -19.46 -1.25
CA ALA A 50 -1.03 -19.21 -2.49
C ALA A 50 -1.39 -17.73 -2.64
N TRP A 51 -1.83 -17.08 -1.57
CA TRP A 51 -2.10 -15.64 -1.54
C TRP A 51 -0.86 -14.79 -1.85
N LEU A 52 0.28 -15.12 -1.26
CA LEU A 52 1.55 -14.40 -1.51
C LEU A 52 1.97 -14.54 -2.99
N VAL A 53 1.93 -15.76 -3.54
CA VAL A 53 2.24 -16.01 -4.95
C VAL A 53 1.27 -15.25 -5.87
N ALA A 54 -0.03 -15.34 -5.60
CA ALA A 54 -1.04 -14.62 -6.37
C ALA A 54 -0.85 -13.09 -6.30
N SER A 55 -0.50 -12.57 -5.13
CA SER A 55 -0.22 -11.14 -4.94
C SER A 55 1.00 -10.69 -5.76
N GLU A 56 2.06 -11.49 -5.79
CA GLU A 56 3.25 -11.20 -6.58
C GLU A 56 2.96 -11.27 -8.08
N MET A 57 2.25 -12.30 -8.54
CA MET A 57 1.82 -12.41 -9.93
C MET A 57 0.91 -11.26 -10.36
N ASN A 58 0.05 -10.79 -9.45
CA ASN A 58 -0.81 -9.64 -9.68
C ASN A 58 -0.01 -8.34 -9.87
N ARG A 59 1.06 -8.15 -9.10
CA ARG A 59 1.96 -6.99 -9.21
C ARG A 59 2.81 -7.04 -10.48
N ASN A 60 3.36 -8.21 -10.81
CA ASN A 60 4.21 -8.39 -11.98
C ASN A 60 3.44 -8.29 -13.30
N GLY A 61 2.17 -8.65 -13.29
CA GLY A 61 1.26 -8.51 -14.43
C GLY A 61 0.52 -7.18 -14.50
N ARG A 62 0.98 -6.13 -13.79
CA ARG A 62 0.37 -4.81 -13.79
C ARG A 62 0.33 -4.21 -15.19
N GLN A 63 -0.78 -3.57 -15.52
CA GLN A 63 -0.97 -2.86 -16.78
C GLN A 63 -1.02 -1.34 -16.51
N PRO A 64 -0.31 -0.52 -17.29
CA PRO A 64 -0.44 0.92 -17.20
C PRO A 64 -1.83 1.34 -17.65
N LEU A 65 -2.49 2.15 -16.84
CA LEU A 65 -3.74 2.81 -17.23
C LEU A 65 -3.42 4.11 -17.98
N PRO A 66 -4.33 4.61 -18.83
CA PRO A 66 -4.17 5.88 -19.47
C PRO A 66 -3.91 6.99 -18.43
N GLU A 67 -3.04 7.93 -18.79
CA GLU A 67 -2.76 9.10 -17.96
C GLU A 67 -4.07 9.87 -17.71
N GLN A 68 -4.34 10.17 -16.46
CA GLN A 68 -5.54 10.89 -16.05
C GLN A 68 -5.16 12.19 -15.35
N SER A 69 -5.99 13.21 -15.53
CA SER A 69 -5.87 14.44 -14.76
C SER A 69 -6.54 14.25 -13.40
N ALA A 70 -5.85 14.69 -12.37
CA ALA A 70 -6.34 14.71 -11.00
C ALA A 70 -6.35 16.12 -10.46
N ARG A 71 -7.47 16.56 -9.91
CA ARG A 71 -7.60 17.86 -9.26
C ARG A 71 -7.18 17.72 -7.79
N VAL A 72 -6.18 18.46 -7.38
CA VAL A 72 -5.72 18.49 -5.99
C VAL A 72 -6.74 19.24 -5.14
N LEU A 73 -7.25 18.60 -4.10
CA LEU A 73 -8.16 19.20 -3.12
C LEU A 73 -7.38 19.80 -1.94
N LEU A 74 -6.46 19.03 -1.42
CA LEU A 74 -5.64 19.37 -0.25
C LEU A 74 -4.31 18.65 -0.33
N ALA A 75 -3.24 19.32 0.08
CA ALA A 75 -1.94 18.71 0.28
C ALA A 75 -1.46 19.00 1.70
N ARG A 76 -0.89 17.99 2.35
CA ARG A 76 -0.37 18.07 3.71
C ARG A 76 1.05 17.55 3.76
N GLU A 77 1.95 18.33 4.32
CA GLU A 77 3.32 17.90 4.55
C GLU A 77 3.38 16.85 5.66
N MET A 78 4.09 15.77 5.40
CA MET A 78 4.32 14.70 6.35
C MET A 78 5.80 14.65 6.71
N GLN A 79 6.10 14.86 7.98
CA GLN A 79 7.46 14.80 8.52
C GLN A 79 8.03 13.39 8.38
N PRO A 80 9.33 13.24 8.09
CA PRO A 80 9.99 11.95 8.06
C PRO A 80 9.96 11.30 9.45
N THR A 81 9.70 10.02 9.48
CA THR A 81 9.75 9.21 10.69
C THR A 81 10.76 8.08 10.52
N LYS A 82 11.12 7.38 11.61
CA LYS A 82 12.05 6.22 11.54
C LYS A 82 11.61 5.12 10.55
N ARG A 83 10.31 5.07 10.18
CA ARG A 83 9.72 4.02 9.34
C ARG A 83 9.18 4.52 7.99
N ARG A 84 9.18 5.83 7.77
CA ARG A 84 8.61 6.45 6.57
C ARG A 84 9.45 7.66 6.19
N PRO A 85 9.86 7.78 4.93
CA PRO A 85 10.47 8.99 4.40
C PRO A 85 9.48 10.16 4.51
N GLY A 86 9.99 11.38 4.49
CA GLY A 86 9.19 12.59 4.40
C GLY A 86 8.53 12.71 3.03
N GLY A 87 7.52 13.54 2.93
CA GLY A 87 6.83 13.76 1.67
C GLY A 87 5.50 14.48 1.85
N THR A 88 4.67 14.44 0.84
CA THR A 88 3.38 15.12 0.85
C THR A 88 2.23 14.14 0.69
N GLU A 89 1.27 14.19 1.59
CA GLU A 89 0.01 13.48 1.47
C GLU A 89 -0.95 14.36 0.68
N VAL A 90 -1.40 13.87 -0.47
CA VAL A 90 -2.25 14.60 -1.42
C VAL A 90 -3.63 13.98 -1.46
N TYR A 91 -4.64 14.80 -1.25
CA TYR A 91 -6.05 14.45 -1.46
C TYR A 91 -6.48 15.01 -2.82
N PHE A 92 -7.04 14.18 -3.66
CA PHE A 92 -7.38 14.56 -5.03
C PHE A 92 -8.65 13.87 -5.52
N GLU A 93 -9.26 14.46 -6.53
CA GLU A 93 -10.36 13.88 -7.30
C GLU A 93 -9.87 13.54 -8.70
N ARG A 94 -10.26 12.38 -9.21
CA ARG A 94 -10.02 12.01 -10.61
C ARG A 94 -11.01 12.71 -11.52
N GLN A 95 -10.60 12.97 -12.74
CA GLN A 95 -11.51 13.44 -13.76
C GLN A 95 -12.62 12.41 -14.00
N GLY A 96 -13.87 12.82 -13.77
CA GLY A 96 -15.05 11.95 -13.91
C GLY A 96 -15.43 11.15 -12.66
N ASP A 97 -14.66 11.25 -11.57
CA ASP A 97 -15.00 10.63 -10.28
C ASP A 97 -14.83 11.65 -9.15
N ALA A 98 -15.95 12.05 -8.58
CA ALA A 98 -16.00 13.04 -7.48
C ALA A 98 -15.61 12.45 -6.12
N THR A 99 -15.22 11.17 -6.06
CA THR A 99 -14.80 10.52 -4.81
C THR A 99 -13.38 10.95 -4.44
N PRO A 100 -13.17 11.62 -3.30
CA PRO A 100 -11.84 12.03 -2.87
C PRO A 100 -10.95 10.81 -2.63
N GLN A 101 -9.76 10.82 -3.20
CA GLN A 101 -8.75 9.80 -3.03
C GLN A 101 -7.52 10.40 -2.35
N ARG A 102 -6.73 9.56 -1.71
CA ARG A 102 -5.54 9.93 -0.97
C ARG A 102 -4.33 9.18 -1.50
N LEU A 103 -3.25 9.91 -1.75
CA LEU A 103 -1.97 9.34 -2.15
C LEU A 103 -0.83 10.03 -1.39
N PHE A 104 0.18 9.27 -1.02
CA PHE A 104 1.41 9.78 -0.45
C PHE A 104 2.49 9.86 -1.55
N VAL A 105 3.08 11.03 -1.70
CA VAL A 105 4.17 11.28 -2.65
C VAL A 105 5.45 11.52 -1.86
N GLU A 106 6.41 10.61 -2.00
CA GLU A 106 7.71 10.70 -1.33
C GLU A 106 8.54 11.85 -1.90
N ASP A 107 9.32 12.50 -1.05
CA ASP A 107 10.28 13.55 -1.39
C ASP A 107 9.71 14.73 -2.21
N ALA A 108 8.40 14.90 -2.20
CA ALA A 108 7.74 16.00 -2.89
C ALA A 108 7.40 17.13 -1.89
N PRO A 109 7.72 18.39 -2.23
CA PRO A 109 7.31 19.52 -1.41
C PRO A 109 5.80 19.75 -1.52
N VAL A 110 5.17 20.19 -0.43
CA VAL A 110 3.74 20.51 -0.41
C VAL A 110 3.34 21.58 -1.44
N THR A 111 4.28 22.49 -1.76
CA THR A 111 4.08 23.55 -2.74
C THR A 111 3.89 23.04 -4.17
N ALA A 112 4.36 21.82 -4.47
CA ALA A 112 4.15 21.20 -5.77
C ALA A 112 2.69 20.80 -6.02
N PHE A 113 1.90 20.66 -4.95
CA PHE A 113 0.49 20.23 -5.00
C PHE A 113 -0.42 21.29 -4.37
N ALA A 114 -0.43 22.47 -4.93
CA ALA A 114 -1.30 23.55 -4.44
C ALA A 114 -2.78 23.13 -4.57
N PRO A 115 -3.65 23.46 -3.58
CA PRO A 115 -5.07 23.22 -3.67
C PRO A 115 -5.68 23.84 -4.94
N GLY A 116 -6.50 23.07 -5.67
CA GLY A 116 -7.10 23.48 -6.95
C GLY A 116 -6.19 23.28 -8.17
N SER A 117 -4.92 22.92 -8.00
CA SER A 117 -4.02 22.59 -9.11
C SER A 117 -4.38 21.25 -9.76
N ILE A 118 -3.95 21.07 -11.00
CA ILE A 118 -4.14 19.81 -11.73
C ILE A 118 -2.82 19.06 -11.72
N ALA A 119 -2.84 17.83 -11.20
CA ALA A 119 -1.73 16.91 -11.24
C ALA A 119 -1.98 15.80 -12.27
N ARG A 120 -0.92 15.17 -12.74
CA ARG A 120 -1.00 13.98 -13.60
C ARG A 120 -1.02 12.73 -12.74
N LEU A 121 -2.00 11.88 -12.94
CA LEU A 121 -2.10 10.59 -12.26
C LEU A 121 -1.67 9.49 -13.22
N HIS A 122 -0.54 8.87 -12.92
CA HIS A 122 -0.09 7.65 -13.57
C HIS A 122 -0.52 6.46 -12.73
N ALA A 123 -1.61 5.82 -13.13
CA ALA A 123 -2.13 4.66 -12.44
C ALA A 123 -1.76 3.37 -13.15
N HIS A 124 -1.61 2.30 -12.39
CA HIS A 124 -1.42 0.94 -12.87
C HIS A 124 -2.51 0.08 -12.26
N ALA A 125 -3.16 -0.73 -13.07
CA ALA A 125 -4.05 -1.77 -12.59
C ALA A 125 -3.28 -3.06 -12.39
N GLY A 126 -3.54 -3.77 -11.28
CA GLY A 126 -3.08 -5.13 -11.11
C GLY A 126 -3.73 -6.06 -12.12
N ARG A 127 -3.12 -7.20 -12.37
CA ARG A 127 -3.65 -8.19 -13.32
C ARG A 127 -5.06 -8.66 -12.96
N TRP A 128 -5.33 -8.81 -11.66
CA TRP A 128 -6.61 -9.33 -11.16
C TRP A 128 -7.32 -8.38 -10.22
N TRP A 129 -6.56 -7.61 -9.39
CA TRP A 129 -7.13 -6.68 -8.43
C TRP A 129 -6.17 -5.55 -8.09
N GLY A 130 -6.76 -4.47 -7.58
CA GLY A 130 -6.03 -3.32 -7.07
C GLY A 130 -5.60 -2.35 -8.17
N GLN A 131 -5.44 -1.11 -7.77
CA GLN A 131 -4.88 -0.04 -8.57
C GLN A 131 -3.84 0.70 -7.73
N TRP A 132 -2.72 1.04 -8.36
CA TRP A 132 -1.67 1.86 -7.76
C TRP A 132 -1.45 3.07 -8.63
N GLY A 133 -1.23 4.22 -8.02
CA GLY A 133 -1.01 5.46 -8.76
C GLY A 133 0.21 6.22 -8.26
N ARG A 134 0.80 7.00 -9.15
CA ARG A 134 1.78 8.02 -8.84
C ARG A 134 1.22 9.35 -9.31
N LEU A 135 1.25 10.37 -8.44
CA LEU A 135 0.91 11.73 -8.79
C LEU A 135 2.19 12.48 -9.17
N GLU A 136 2.15 13.13 -10.32
CA GLU A 136 3.20 14.05 -10.76
C GLU A 136 2.62 15.46 -10.80
N SER A 137 3.33 16.38 -10.18
CA SER A 137 2.98 17.79 -10.25
C SER A 137 3.12 18.27 -11.69
N ARG A 138 2.18 19.10 -12.16
CA ARG A 138 2.26 19.77 -13.44
C ARG A 138 3.27 20.92 -13.44
N LEU A 139 3.64 21.40 -12.26
CA LEU A 139 4.76 22.30 -12.09
C LEU A 139 6.03 21.46 -12.24
N GLU A 140 6.51 21.35 -13.46
CA GLU A 140 7.87 20.90 -13.74
C GLU A 140 8.82 21.85 -13.01
N LEU A 141 9.29 21.42 -11.84
CA LEU A 141 10.50 22.02 -11.29
C LEU A 141 11.58 21.77 -12.33
N PRO A 142 12.28 22.81 -12.81
CA PRO A 142 13.38 22.64 -13.77
C PRO A 142 14.29 21.55 -13.20
N ARG A 143 14.43 20.45 -13.90
CA ARG A 143 15.46 19.46 -13.55
C ARG A 143 16.77 20.22 -13.46
N PRO A 144 17.50 20.14 -12.34
CA PRO A 144 18.85 20.69 -12.30
C PRO A 144 19.59 20.09 -13.50
N PRO A 145 20.32 20.91 -14.27
CA PRO A 145 21.05 20.42 -15.43
C PRO A 145 21.91 19.25 -14.97
N VAL A 146 21.68 18.07 -15.60
CA VAL A 146 22.53 16.91 -15.39
C VAL A 146 23.96 17.42 -15.66
N SER A 147 24.75 17.51 -14.60
CA SER A 147 26.17 17.91 -14.72
C SER A 147 26.79 17.02 -15.77
N ALA A 148 27.12 17.59 -16.91
CA ALA A 148 27.80 16.87 -17.97
C ALA A 148 29.03 16.21 -17.34
N PRO A 149 29.33 14.94 -17.64
CA PRO A 149 30.54 14.29 -17.13
C PRO A 149 31.73 15.17 -17.54
N ALA A 150 32.48 15.62 -16.53
CA ALA A 150 33.66 16.41 -16.73
C ALA A 150 34.55 15.73 -17.77
N GLY A 151 34.69 16.39 -18.93
CA GLY A 151 35.45 15.88 -20.04
C GLY A 151 36.84 15.49 -19.55
N ARG A 152 37.18 14.24 -19.78
CA ARG A 152 38.54 13.71 -19.60
C ARG A 152 39.47 14.56 -20.46
N ALA A 153 40.29 15.37 -19.85
CA ALA A 153 41.33 16.10 -20.56
C ALA A 153 42.20 15.08 -21.31
N PRO A 154 42.50 15.32 -22.60
CA PRO A 154 43.50 14.50 -23.31
C PRO A 154 44.85 14.78 -22.72
N GLY A 155 45.46 13.78 -22.09
CA GLY A 155 46.82 13.79 -21.63
C GLY A 155 47.75 13.92 -22.82
N GLY A 156 48.59 14.92 -22.76
CA GLY A 156 49.80 15.03 -23.59
C GLY A 156 50.93 14.16 -23.03
#